data_3b51a2b942eb946b1334b95d3579f969
#
_entry.id   3b51a2b942eb946b1334b95d3579f969
#
_cell.length_a   1.000
_cell.length_b   1.000
_cell.length_c   1.000
_cell.angle_alpha   90.00
_cell.angle_beta   90.00
_cell.angle_gamma   90.00
#
_symmetry.space_group_name_H-M   'P 1'
#
loop_
_entity.id
_entity.type
_entity.pdbx_description
1 polymer ?
#
loop_
_entity_poly.entity_id
_entity_poly.type
_entity_poly.pdbx_seq_one_letter_code
_entity_poly.pdbx_strand_id
1 'polypeptide(L)'
;MNSITDKSKELITTIDLLNQKLHFKGSVNGNDPIHIDYTPPLGDNLGYTSLELLLLSLSSCLGSSALTFLRRMNKTVNEFKIVSTGNRRQEHPTGFRSISLKLIIESPDIQAEDLDRVIKLSEETYCPVWSMIRGNVEVSVLYDISTS
;
A
#
# COMPACT_ATOMS: atom_id res chain seq x y z
N MET A 1 -0.95 27.08 14.64
CA MET A 1 -0.29 26.63 13.40
C MET A 1 0.20 25.21 13.59
N ASN A 2 -0.38 24.26 12.86
CA ASN A 2 0.07 22.88 12.95
C ASN A 2 1.40 22.76 12.21
N SER A 3 2.50 22.58 12.97
CA SER A 3 3.78 22.27 12.34
C SER A 3 3.67 20.90 11.67
N ILE A 4 4.01 20.84 10.38
CA ILE A 4 4.11 19.58 9.68
C ILE A 4 5.28 18.81 10.31
N THR A 5 4.99 17.66 10.91
CA THR A 5 6.04 16.80 11.47
C THR A 5 6.96 16.35 10.35
N ASP A 6 8.27 16.39 10.59
CA ASP A 6 9.25 15.87 9.64
C ASP A 6 9.14 14.34 9.60
N LYS A 7 8.41 13.83 8.61
CA LYS A 7 8.14 12.41 8.44
C LYS A 7 9.34 11.60 7.95
N SER A 8 10.47 12.26 7.67
CA SER A 8 11.68 11.57 7.23
C SER A 8 12.41 10.85 8.36
N LYS A 9 12.16 11.25 9.61
CA LYS A 9 12.86 10.72 10.78
C LYS A 9 11.95 9.93 11.71
N GLU A 10 10.80 10.48 12.06
CA GLU A 10 9.92 9.91 13.05
C GLU A 10 8.48 10.02 12.59
N LEU A 11 7.72 8.95 12.76
CA LEU A 11 6.29 8.90 12.47
C LEU A 11 5.54 8.62 13.75
N ILE A 12 4.51 9.41 14.03
CA ILE A 12 3.70 9.26 15.22
C ILE A 12 2.25 9.11 14.80
N THR A 13 1.63 8.02 15.24
CA THR A 13 0.22 7.75 15.02
C THR A 13 -0.49 7.52 16.34
N THR A 14 -1.78 7.81 16.38
CA THR A 14 -2.61 7.59 17.56
C THR A 14 -3.81 6.74 17.15
N ILE A 15 -4.20 5.83 18.02
CA ILE A 15 -5.39 5.03 17.82
C ILE A 15 -6.28 5.14 19.05
N ASP A 16 -7.57 5.44 18.82
CA ASP A 16 -8.57 5.59 19.88
C ASP A 16 -9.72 4.61 19.65
N LEU A 17 -10.13 3.91 20.71
CA LEU A 17 -11.28 3.03 20.64
C LEU A 17 -12.56 3.85 20.72
N LEU A 18 -13.49 3.62 19.78
CA LEU A 18 -14.73 4.39 19.65
C LEU A 18 -15.97 3.67 20.16
N ASN A 19 -15.91 2.36 20.37
CA ASN A 19 -17.08 1.60 20.83
C ASN A 19 -16.70 0.50 21.83
N GLN A 20 -17.64 -0.38 22.13
CA GLN A 20 -17.38 -1.49 23.06
C GLN A 20 -16.81 -2.73 22.35
N LYS A 21 -16.54 -2.62 21.07
CA LYS A 21 -15.98 -3.71 20.28
C LYS A 21 -14.59 -3.33 19.76
N LEU A 22 -14.41 -3.26 18.45
CA LEU A 22 -13.10 -3.10 17.81
C LEU A 22 -13.07 -1.92 16.82
N HIS A 23 -13.99 -0.97 16.96
CA HIS A 23 -13.99 0.21 16.08
C HIS A 23 -13.01 1.24 16.60
N PHE A 24 -11.95 1.48 15.84
CA PHE A 24 -10.91 2.43 16.17
C PHE A 24 -10.91 3.62 15.20
N LYS A 25 -10.47 4.75 15.72
CA LYS A 25 -10.10 5.92 14.93
C LYS A 25 -8.58 6.02 14.92
N GLY A 26 -7.97 5.94 13.74
CA GLY A 26 -6.54 6.14 13.57
C GLY A 26 -6.26 7.56 13.11
N SER A 27 -5.30 8.21 13.73
CA SER A 27 -5.01 9.63 13.46
C SER A 27 -3.53 9.88 13.27
N VAL A 28 -3.25 10.82 12.40
CA VAL A 28 -1.95 11.45 12.25
C VAL A 28 -2.20 12.96 12.31
N ASN A 29 -1.36 13.68 13.05
CA ASN A 29 -1.51 15.12 13.19
C ASN A 29 -1.47 15.81 11.81
N GLY A 30 -2.49 16.62 11.53
CA GLY A 30 -2.60 17.37 10.28
C GLY A 30 -3.39 16.67 9.16
N ASN A 31 -3.83 15.44 9.36
CA ASN A 31 -4.62 14.70 8.36
C ASN A 31 -5.96 14.25 8.94
N ASP A 32 -6.91 14.00 8.03
CA ASP A 32 -8.19 13.43 8.43
C ASP A 32 -7.98 12.03 9.00
N PRO A 33 -8.74 11.64 10.03
CA PRO A 33 -8.63 10.32 10.61
C PRO A 33 -9.17 9.25 9.65
N ILE A 34 -8.72 8.01 9.87
CA ILE A 34 -9.28 6.83 9.21
C ILE A 34 -9.99 5.96 10.24
N HIS A 35 -10.94 5.17 9.78
CA HIS A 35 -11.64 4.21 10.62
C HIS A 35 -11.12 2.81 10.38
N ILE A 36 -10.91 2.08 11.48
CA ILE A 36 -10.40 0.72 11.48
C ILE A 36 -11.39 -0.11 12.29
N ASP A 37 -11.78 -1.25 11.74
CA ASP A 37 -12.70 -2.16 12.44
C ASP A 37 -12.46 -3.57 11.92
N TYR A 38 -13.08 -4.52 12.58
CA TYR A 38 -13.09 -5.90 12.14
C TYR A 38 -14.49 -6.27 11.65
N THR A 39 -14.58 -7.40 10.98
CA THR A 39 -15.87 -7.90 10.46
C THR A 39 -16.70 -8.54 11.58
N PRO A 40 -18.04 -8.61 11.44
CA PRO A 40 -18.86 -9.33 12.40
C PRO A 40 -18.45 -10.80 12.52
N PRO A 41 -18.56 -11.44 13.68
CA PRO A 41 -19.20 -10.92 14.89
C PRO A 41 -18.31 -10.10 15.82
N LEU A 42 -16.98 -10.07 15.57
CA LEU A 42 -16.03 -9.38 16.45
C LEU A 42 -16.15 -7.87 16.36
N GLY A 43 -16.32 -7.34 15.15
CA GLY A 43 -16.54 -5.93 14.88
C GLY A 43 -17.85 -5.69 14.16
N ASP A 44 -18.01 -4.48 13.64
CA ASP A 44 -19.23 -4.02 12.95
C ASP A 44 -18.96 -3.58 11.51
N ASN A 45 -17.75 -3.86 10.98
CA ASN A 45 -17.33 -3.48 9.63
C ASN A 45 -17.49 -1.97 9.35
N LEU A 46 -17.05 -1.15 10.29
CA LEU A 46 -17.12 0.32 10.19
C LEU A 46 -15.84 0.97 9.66
N GLY A 47 -14.90 0.17 9.18
CA GLY A 47 -13.64 0.66 8.64
C GLY A 47 -12.84 -0.44 7.96
N TYR A 48 -11.58 -0.12 7.68
CA TYR A 48 -10.64 -1.09 7.11
C TYR A 48 -10.13 -2.03 8.20
N THR A 49 -9.86 -3.29 7.84
CA THR A 49 -9.12 -4.18 8.74
C THR A 49 -7.63 -3.85 8.71
N SER A 50 -6.91 -4.29 9.72
CA SER A 50 -5.46 -4.05 9.81
C SER A 50 -4.71 -4.65 8.62
N LEU A 51 -5.09 -5.85 8.17
CA LEU A 51 -4.44 -6.49 7.02
C LEU A 51 -4.75 -5.78 5.71
N GLU A 52 -5.96 -5.23 5.55
CA GLU A 52 -6.28 -4.40 4.39
C GLU A 52 -5.43 -3.14 4.37
N LEU A 53 -5.19 -2.53 5.53
CA LEU A 53 -4.31 -1.36 5.63
C LEU A 53 -2.86 -1.69 5.24
N LEU A 54 -2.38 -2.89 5.58
CA LEU A 54 -1.06 -3.34 5.14
C LEU A 54 -0.98 -3.44 3.60
N LEU A 55 -2.01 -3.99 2.97
CA LEU A 55 -2.07 -4.08 1.50
C LEU A 55 -2.10 -2.69 0.86
N LEU A 56 -2.89 -1.77 1.41
CA LEU A 56 -2.94 -0.40 0.92
C LEU A 56 -1.60 0.31 1.10
N SER A 57 -0.95 0.08 2.23
CA SER A 57 0.37 0.64 2.53
C SER A 57 1.42 0.16 1.52
N LEU A 58 1.48 -1.13 1.26
CA LEU A 58 2.40 -1.71 0.28
C LEU A 58 2.11 -1.18 -1.13
N SER A 59 0.83 -1.15 -1.52
CA SER A 59 0.41 -0.66 -2.84
C SER A 59 0.78 0.80 -3.05
N SER A 60 0.50 1.66 -2.08
CA SER A 60 0.82 3.09 -2.19
C SER A 60 2.33 3.33 -2.19
N CYS A 61 3.07 2.54 -1.43
CA CYS A 61 4.52 2.63 -1.38
C CYS A 61 5.15 2.25 -2.72
N LEU A 62 4.73 1.11 -3.30
CA LEU A 62 5.16 0.72 -4.65
C LEU A 62 4.71 1.74 -5.69
N GLY A 63 3.47 2.18 -5.61
CA GLY A 63 2.90 3.17 -6.54
C GLY A 63 3.66 4.49 -6.52
N SER A 64 3.98 4.99 -5.33
CA SER A 64 4.74 6.25 -5.18
C SER A 64 6.11 6.14 -5.80
N SER A 65 6.80 5.04 -5.55
CA SER A 65 8.13 4.78 -6.09
C SER A 65 8.08 4.64 -7.61
N ALA A 66 7.17 3.81 -8.13
CA ALA A 66 7.04 3.57 -9.57
C ALA A 66 6.69 4.86 -10.31
N LEU A 67 5.70 5.62 -9.84
CA LEU A 67 5.29 6.87 -10.47
C LEU A 67 6.42 7.91 -10.46
N THR A 68 7.15 8.00 -9.36
CA THR A 68 8.29 8.92 -9.26
C THR A 68 9.31 8.64 -10.35
N PHE A 69 9.68 7.38 -10.53
CA PHE A 69 10.68 7.01 -11.53
C PHE A 69 10.16 7.12 -12.96
N LEU A 70 8.90 6.71 -13.22
CA LEU A 70 8.30 6.86 -14.54
C LEU A 70 8.27 8.33 -14.97
N ARG A 71 7.91 9.23 -14.05
CA ARG A 71 7.90 10.67 -14.33
C ARG A 71 9.29 11.23 -14.56
N ARG A 72 10.30 10.75 -13.82
CA ARG A 72 11.71 11.14 -14.05
C ARG A 72 12.23 10.64 -15.39
N MET A 73 11.68 9.54 -15.89
CA MET A 73 11.99 9.01 -17.23
C MET A 73 11.20 9.73 -18.33
N ASN A 74 10.46 10.79 -17.99
CA ASN A 74 9.58 11.56 -18.89
C ASN A 74 8.49 10.71 -19.52
N LYS A 75 8.01 9.70 -18.82
CA LYS A 75 6.90 8.89 -19.28
C LYS A 75 5.57 9.53 -18.88
N THR A 76 4.57 9.35 -19.73
CA THR A 76 3.22 9.86 -19.50
C THR A 76 2.39 8.78 -18.81
N VAL A 77 1.72 9.14 -17.73
CA VAL A 77 0.80 8.25 -17.01
C VAL A 77 -0.57 8.88 -17.03
N ASN A 78 -1.49 8.34 -17.82
CA ASN A 78 -2.85 8.84 -17.91
C ASN A 78 -3.72 8.25 -16.78
N GLU A 79 -3.60 6.95 -16.53
CA GLU A 79 -4.25 6.29 -15.40
C GLU A 79 -3.29 5.31 -14.74
N PHE A 80 -3.41 5.19 -13.43
CA PHE A 80 -2.59 4.29 -12.63
C PHE A 80 -3.44 3.69 -11.52
N LYS A 81 -3.49 2.36 -11.47
CA LYS A 81 -4.26 1.64 -10.49
C LYS A 81 -3.48 0.42 -10.03
N ILE A 82 -3.56 0.09 -8.75
CA ILE A 82 -3.01 -1.14 -8.21
C ILE A 82 -4.12 -1.90 -7.52
N VAL A 83 -4.29 -3.17 -7.91
CA VAL A 83 -5.16 -4.11 -7.22
C VAL A 83 -4.26 -5.08 -6.47
N SER A 84 -4.38 -5.10 -5.15
CA SER A 84 -3.61 -6.01 -4.31
C SER A 84 -4.49 -7.14 -3.80
N THR A 85 -3.94 -8.36 -3.83
CA THR A 85 -4.59 -9.55 -3.31
C THR A 85 -3.67 -10.23 -2.32
N GLY A 86 -4.14 -10.41 -1.09
CA GLY A 86 -3.38 -11.09 -0.04
C GLY A 86 -4.03 -12.42 0.30
N ASN A 87 -3.25 -13.50 0.29
CA ASN A 87 -3.69 -14.83 0.70
C ASN A 87 -3.20 -15.11 2.11
N ARG A 88 -4.13 -15.35 3.03
CA ARG A 88 -3.83 -15.53 4.45
C ARG A 88 -3.48 -16.98 4.77
N ARG A 89 -2.61 -17.15 5.77
CA ARG A 89 -2.34 -18.44 6.39
C ARG A 89 -3.58 -18.88 7.16
N GLN A 90 -3.81 -20.18 7.24
CA GLN A 90 -4.92 -20.74 8.01
C GLN A 90 -4.59 -20.91 9.48
N GLU A 91 -3.31 -20.95 9.85
CA GLU A 91 -2.84 -21.11 11.21
C GLU A 91 -2.43 -19.75 11.80
N HIS A 92 -2.66 -19.58 13.11
CA HIS A 92 -2.27 -18.36 13.79
C HIS A 92 -0.75 -18.21 13.91
N PRO A 93 -0.24 -17.01 13.75
CA PRO A 93 -0.96 -15.79 13.33
C PRO A 93 -1.35 -15.87 11.85
N THR A 94 -2.62 -15.54 11.55
CA THR A 94 -3.20 -15.69 10.21
C THR A 94 -2.83 -14.54 9.28
N GLY A 95 -1.56 -14.19 9.23
CA GLY A 95 -1.03 -13.18 8.33
C GLY A 95 -0.97 -13.65 6.88
N PHE A 96 -0.43 -12.82 6.01
CA PHE A 96 -0.31 -13.17 4.60
C PHE A 96 0.79 -14.19 4.36
N ARG A 97 0.45 -15.21 3.58
CA ARG A 97 1.42 -16.13 2.99
C ARG A 97 2.02 -15.51 1.75
N SER A 98 1.17 -14.90 0.90
CA SER A 98 1.57 -14.29 -0.35
C SER A 98 0.72 -13.05 -0.63
N ILE A 99 1.31 -12.10 -1.35
CA ILE A 99 0.63 -10.91 -1.82
C ILE A 99 0.91 -10.77 -3.32
N SER A 100 -0.13 -10.51 -4.09
CA SER A 100 -0.02 -10.20 -5.51
C SER A 100 -0.45 -8.75 -5.73
N LEU A 101 0.40 -7.97 -6.41
CA LEU A 101 0.11 -6.59 -6.79
C LEU A 101 -0.03 -6.53 -8.30
N LYS A 102 -1.18 -6.09 -8.78
CA LYS A 102 -1.42 -5.91 -10.21
C LYS A 102 -1.52 -4.44 -10.54
N LEU A 103 -0.56 -3.93 -11.31
CA LEU A 103 -0.56 -2.56 -11.81
C LEU A 103 -1.36 -2.50 -13.10
N ILE A 104 -2.30 -1.58 -13.17
CA ILE A 104 -3.11 -1.33 -14.38
C ILE A 104 -2.83 0.10 -14.79
N ILE A 105 -2.18 0.25 -15.94
CA ILE A 105 -1.62 1.54 -16.37
C ILE A 105 -2.11 1.88 -17.77
N GLU A 106 -2.55 3.11 -17.93
CA GLU A 106 -2.85 3.67 -19.25
C GLU A 106 -1.77 4.69 -19.59
N SER A 107 -1.07 4.45 -20.71
CA SER A 107 0.03 5.30 -21.13
C SER A 107 0.32 5.14 -22.62
N PRO A 108 0.63 6.22 -23.34
CA PRO A 108 1.06 6.14 -24.73
C PRO A 108 2.53 5.73 -24.92
N ASP A 109 3.35 5.81 -23.89
CA ASP A 109 4.81 5.71 -24.04
C ASP A 109 5.53 4.82 -23.03
N ILE A 110 4.82 4.20 -22.07
CA ILE A 110 5.42 3.26 -21.13
C ILE A 110 5.53 1.88 -21.79
N GLN A 111 6.72 1.29 -21.72
CA GLN A 111 7.00 -0.05 -22.21
C GLN A 111 7.18 -1.03 -21.04
N ALA A 112 7.09 -2.32 -21.33
CA ALA A 112 7.29 -3.37 -20.33
C ALA A 112 8.62 -3.23 -19.60
N GLU A 113 9.69 -2.91 -20.33
CA GLU A 113 11.04 -2.73 -19.78
C GLU A 113 11.09 -1.58 -18.76
N ASP A 114 10.31 -0.52 -18.99
CA ASP A 114 10.23 0.60 -18.04
C ASP A 114 9.64 0.13 -16.72
N LEU A 115 8.56 -0.65 -16.76
CA LEU A 115 7.91 -1.18 -15.57
C LEU A 115 8.79 -2.19 -14.85
N ASP A 116 9.41 -3.12 -15.58
CA ASP A 116 10.33 -4.09 -14.98
C ASP A 116 11.43 -3.38 -14.20
N ARG A 117 11.97 -2.32 -14.76
CA ARG A 117 13.02 -1.52 -14.12
C ARG A 117 12.54 -0.80 -12.86
N VAL A 118 11.39 -0.11 -12.92
CA VAL A 118 10.92 0.65 -11.75
C VAL A 118 10.41 -0.27 -10.64
N ILE A 119 9.85 -1.43 -10.99
CA ILE A 119 9.44 -2.45 -10.00
C ILE A 119 10.66 -2.99 -9.27
N LYS A 120 11.72 -3.33 -10.01
CA LYS A 120 12.96 -3.83 -9.44
C LYS A 120 13.63 -2.80 -8.52
N LEU A 121 13.68 -1.54 -8.94
CA LEU A 121 14.22 -0.46 -8.11
C LEU A 121 13.41 -0.28 -6.83
N SER A 122 12.08 -0.38 -6.93
CA SER A 122 11.20 -0.26 -5.78
C SER A 122 11.44 -1.40 -4.79
N GLU A 123 11.51 -2.63 -5.30
CA GLU A 123 11.74 -3.82 -4.47
C GLU A 123 13.09 -3.77 -3.76
N GLU A 124 14.14 -3.48 -4.49
CA GLU A 124 15.51 -3.60 -3.97
C GLU A 124 15.94 -2.39 -3.13
N THR A 125 15.40 -1.21 -3.40
CA THR A 125 15.99 0.01 -2.86
C THR A 125 14.99 1.00 -2.26
N TYR A 126 13.86 1.28 -2.93
CA TYR A 126 13.09 2.47 -2.64
C TYR A 126 11.75 2.28 -1.94
N CYS A 127 11.25 1.06 -1.82
CA CYS A 127 9.99 0.82 -1.11
C CYS A 127 10.26 0.34 0.32
N PRO A 128 10.18 1.23 1.33
CA PRO A 128 10.46 0.83 2.71
C PRO A 128 9.46 -0.20 3.24
N VAL A 129 8.20 -0.13 2.83
CA VAL A 129 7.20 -1.12 3.28
C VAL A 129 7.55 -2.51 2.76
N TRP A 130 7.90 -2.62 1.48
CA TRP A 130 8.32 -3.90 0.90
C TRP A 130 9.55 -4.46 1.61
N SER A 131 10.54 -3.58 1.89
CA SER A 131 11.77 -4.00 2.57
C SER A 131 11.50 -4.59 3.95
N MET A 132 10.47 -4.12 4.65
CA MET A 132 10.15 -4.61 6.00
C MET A 132 9.43 -5.96 5.98
N ILE A 133 8.73 -6.30 4.91
CA ILE A 133 8.02 -7.59 4.81
C ILE A 133 8.78 -8.64 3.98
N ARG A 134 9.82 -8.21 3.27
CA ARG A 134 10.63 -9.10 2.43
C ARG A 134 11.19 -10.26 3.25
N GLY A 135 11.12 -11.47 2.67
CA GLY A 135 11.58 -12.68 3.34
C GLY A 135 10.57 -13.32 4.27
N ASN A 136 9.52 -12.58 4.65
CA ASN A 136 8.43 -13.09 5.48
C ASN A 136 7.16 -13.35 4.67
N VAL A 137 6.92 -12.56 3.65
CA VAL A 137 5.75 -12.70 2.76
C VAL A 137 6.25 -12.73 1.33
N GLU A 138 5.75 -13.69 0.55
CA GLU A 138 6.04 -13.75 -0.88
C GLU A 138 5.22 -12.68 -1.61
N VAL A 139 5.90 -11.77 -2.31
CA VAL A 139 5.25 -10.68 -3.06
C VAL A 139 5.54 -10.84 -4.54
N SER A 140 4.50 -10.86 -5.35
CA SER A 140 4.60 -10.88 -6.82
C SER A 140 3.93 -9.64 -7.40
N VAL A 141 4.49 -9.12 -8.50
CA VAL A 141 3.97 -7.94 -9.17
C VAL A 141 3.69 -8.28 -10.64
N LEU A 142 2.46 -8.00 -11.05
CA LEU A 142 2.00 -8.15 -12.42
C LEU A 142 1.55 -6.79 -12.95
N TYR A 143 1.49 -6.64 -14.26
CA TYR A 143 1.01 -5.37 -14.83
C TYR A 143 0.32 -5.57 -16.17
N ASP A 144 -0.61 -4.67 -16.46
CA ASP A 144 -1.24 -4.51 -17.77
C ASP A 144 -1.01 -3.05 -18.21
N ILE A 145 -0.52 -2.86 -19.42
CA ILE A 145 -0.35 -1.54 -20.01
C ILE A 145 -1.34 -1.42 -21.18
N SER A 146 -2.16 -0.36 -21.15
CA SER A 146 -3.04 -0.05 -22.27
C SER A 146 -2.65 1.29 -22.88
N THR A 147 -2.84 1.39 -24.19
CA THR A 147 -2.67 2.63 -24.94
C THR A 147 -4.05 3.14 -25.33
N SER A 148 -4.32 4.37 -24.98
CA SER A 148 -5.60 4.98 -25.40
C SER A 148 -5.37 6.31 -26.08
#